data_6cc9814203ac2f63cbc15c0cfbf7117f
#
_entry.id   6cc9814203ac2f63cbc15c0cfbf7117f
#
_cell.length_a   1.000
_cell.length_b   1.000
_cell.length_c   1.000
_cell.angle_alpha   90.00
_cell.angle_beta   90.00
_cell.angle_gamma   90.00
#
_symmetry.space_group_name_H-M   'P 1'
#
loop_
_entity.id
_entity.type
_entity.pdbx_description
1 polymer ?
#
loop_
_entity_poly.entity_id
_entity_poly.type
_entity_poly.pdbx_seq_one_letter_code
_entity_poly.pdbx_strand_id
1 'polypeptide(L)'
;MAITTETIKKYTMPCAVLRRIVAFPGIPMTIDMDKGPAKKILETAAKEGSPVFLVCQKNPLEDVTDIDDVYTVGVITKIKQVVKTQSGLFRAIIEPERRAVLTGFGDEKLQTANILEKLVIETGVELRSRALLREIKSIIAEFAKYAPKFSKEFWLLFDTIHD
;
A
#
# COMPACT_ATOMS: atom_id res chain seq x y z
N MET A 1 19.45 5.32 25.04
CA MET A 1 18.62 4.11 24.80
C MET A 1 17.36 4.55 24.09
N ALA A 2 17.13 4.06 22.88
CA ALA A 2 15.86 4.29 22.19
C ALA A 2 14.77 3.49 22.89
N ILE A 3 13.68 4.12 23.29
CA ILE A 3 12.51 3.42 23.85
C ILE A 3 11.62 3.09 22.65
N THR A 4 11.54 1.82 22.29
CA THR A 4 10.64 1.33 21.25
C THR A 4 9.37 0.83 21.92
N THR A 5 8.25 1.46 21.65
CA THR A 5 6.95 0.98 22.09
C THR A 5 6.26 0.32 20.89
N GLU A 6 6.07 -0.99 20.96
CA GLU A 6 5.30 -1.73 19.96
C GLU A 6 3.85 -1.87 20.44
N THR A 7 2.92 -1.34 19.68
CA THR A 7 1.50 -1.62 19.86
C THR A 7 1.02 -2.48 18.70
N ILE A 8 0.51 -3.67 19.01
CA ILE A 8 -0.03 -4.60 18.00
C ILE A 8 -1.55 -4.50 18.03
N LYS A 9 -2.14 -4.18 16.89
CA LYS A 9 -3.59 -4.20 16.70
C LYS A 9 -3.96 -5.30 15.72
N LYS A 10 -5.01 -6.06 16.06
CA LYS A 10 -5.57 -7.12 15.22
C LYS A 10 -6.86 -6.63 14.59
N TYR A 11 -7.02 -6.92 13.30
CA TYR A 11 -8.23 -6.58 12.55
C TYR A 11 -8.64 -7.76 11.68
N THR A 12 -9.94 -7.87 11.44
CA THR A 12 -10.51 -8.63 10.33
C THR A 12 -11.21 -7.63 9.44
N MET A 13 -10.83 -7.54 8.18
CA MET A 13 -11.38 -6.55 7.26
C MET A 13 -11.46 -7.06 5.83
N PRO A 14 -12.27 -6.40 4.96
CA PRO A 14 -12.29 -6.73 3.54
C PRO A 14 -10.90 -6.71 2.93
N CYS A 15 -10.61 -7.67 2.06
CA CYS A 15 -9.30 -7.85 1.43
C CYS A 15 -9.43 -7.91 -0.09
N ALA A 16 -8.58 -7.18 -0.78
CA ALA A 16 -8.46 -7.32 -2.23
C ALA A 16 -7.02 -7.67 -2.60
N VAL A 17 -6.88 -8.76 -3.35
CA VAL A 17 -5.59 -9.21 -3.86
C VAL A 17 -5.28 -8.49 -5.17
N LEU A 18 -4.11 -7.85 -5.23
CA LEU A 18 -3.63 -7.11 -6.40
C LEU A 18 -2.68 -7.97 -7.23
N ARG A 19 -2.74 -7.79 -8.56
CA ARG A 19 -1.83 -8.41 -9.50
C ARG A 19 -0.82 -7.39 -10.02
N ARG A 20 0.47 -7.69 -9.88
CA ARG A 20 1.59 -6.87 -10.44
C ARG A 20 1.72 -5.45 -9.90
N ILE A 21 0.97 -5.09 -8.86
CA ILE A 21 0.97 -3.76 -8.28
C ILE A 21 1.14 -3.88 -6.78
N VAL A 22 2.05 -3.09 -6.23
CA VAL A 22 2.26 -2.96 -4.79
C VAL A 22 1.88 -1.55 -4.38
N ALA A 23 1.00 -1.43 -3.40
CA ALA A 23 0.63 -0.15 -2.82
C ALA A 23 1.57 0.21 -1.66
N PHE A 24 1.95 1.47 -1.56
CA PHE A 24 2.82 1.98 -0.50
C PHE A 24 2.09 3.03 0.33
N PRO A 25 2.24 3.00 1.67
CA PRO A 25 1.67 4.01 2.55
C PRO A 25 2.07 5.44 2.14
N GLY A 26 1.10 6.36 2.19
CA GLY A 26 1.31 7.77 1.90
C GLY A 26 1.39 8.12 0.40
N ILE A 27 1.30 7.14 -0.51
CA ILE A 27 1.35 7.37 -1.95
C ILE A 27 -0.01 7.09 -2.56
N PRO A 28 -0.84 8.12 -2.82
CA PRO A 28 -2.08 7.93 -3.56
C PRO A 28 -1.81 7.36 -4.94
N MET A 29 -2.61 6.41 -5.37
CA MET A 29 -2.43 5.78 -6.67
C MET A 29 -3.76 5.34 -7.28
N THR A 30 -3.68 5.02 -8.56
CA THR A 30 -4.80 4.51 -9.33
C THR A 30 -4.52 3.08 -9.73
N ILE A 31 -5.49 2.19 -9.51
CA ILE A 31 -5.41 0.79 -9.95
C ILE A 31 -6.54 0.47 -10.92
N ASP A 32 -6.17 -0.14 -12.04
CA ASP A 32 -7.12 -0.67 -13.01
C ASP A 32 -7.37 -2.14 -12.71
N MET A 33 -8.61 -2.57 -12.79
CA MET A 33 -9.02 -3.94 -12.52
C MET A 33 -10.12 -4.40 -13.45
N ASP A 34 -10.13 -5.69 -13.71
CA ASP A 34 -11.18 -6.38 -14.41
C ASP A 34 -12.42 -6.60 -13.52
N LYS A 35 -13.46 -7.17 -14.11
CA LYS A 35 -14.61 -7.65 -13.34
C LYS A 35 -14.16 -8.84 -12.47
N GLY A 36 -14.38 -8.73 -11.17
CA GLY A 36 -14.03 -9.80 -10.24
C GLY A 36 -14.36 -9.48 -8.79
N PRO A 37 -13.99 -10.35 -7.84
CA PRO A 37 -14.25 -10.14 -6.42
C PRO A 37 -13.66 -8.84 -5.89
N ALA A 38 -12.43 -8.51 -6.27
CA ALA A 38 -11.73 -7.29 -5.87
C ALA A 38 -12.56 -6.03 -6.21
N LYS A 39 -13.16 -5.97 -7.41
CA LYS A 39 -14.03 -4.84 -7.81
C LYS A 39 -15.17 -4.63 -6.81
N LYS A 40 -15.91 -5.70 -6.47
CA LYS A 40 -17.07 -5.61 -5.56
C LYS A 40 -16.63 -5.09 -4.19
N ILE A 41 -15.52 -5.62 -3.67
CA ILE A 41 -14.96 -5.21 -2.37
C ILE A 41 -14.64 -3.71 -2.39
N LEU A 42 -13.93 -3.25 -3.42
CA LEU A 42 -13.53 -1.85 -3.51
C LEU A 42 -14.71 -0.90 -3.76
N GLU A 43 -15.72 -1.32 -4.54
CA GLU A 43 -16.96 -0.54 -4.72
C GLU A 43 -17.76 -0.40 -3.43
N THR A 44 -17.89 -1.49 -2.67
CA THR A 44 -18.59 -1.48 -1.38
C THR A 44 -17.83 -0.60 -0.39
N ALA A 45 -16.53 -0.77 -0.28
CA ALA A 45 -15.70 0.03 0.60
C ALA A 45 -15.73 1.54 0.26
N ALA A 46 -15.74 1.88 -1.03
CA ALA A 46 -15.87 3.27 -1.47
C ALA A 46 -17.21 3.90 -1.07
N LYS A 47 -18.30 3.13 -1.13
CA LYS A 47 -19.65 3.60 -0.74
C LYS A 47 -19.79 3.75 0.77
N GLU A 48 -19.23 2.83 1.53
CA GLU A 48 -19.31 2.79 2.99
C GLU A 48 -18.26 3.66 3.67
N GLY A 49 -17.23 4.10 2.93
CA GLY A 49 -16.06 4.77 3.51
C GLY A 49 -15.21 3.86 4.39
N SER A 50 -15.37 2.54 4.25
CA SER A 50 -14.64 1.55 5.02
C SER A 50 -13.25 1.27 4.43
N PRO A 51 -12.21 0.98 5.27
CA PRO A 51 -10.90 0.63 4.76
C PRO A 51 -10.87 -0.79 4.21
N VAL A 52 -9.94 -1.03 3.28
CA VAL A 52 -9.67 -2.34 2.68
C VAL A 52 -8.20 -2.69 2.85
N PHE A 53 -7.91 -3.94 3.15
CA PHE A 53 -6.54 -4.44 3.11
C PHE A 53 -6.19 -4.85 1.68
N LEU A 54 -5.11 -4.29 1.16
CA LEU A 54 -4.57 -4.62 -0.15
C LEU A 54 -3.28 -5.42 0.00
N VAL A 55 -3.22 -6.56 -0.67
CA VAL A 55 -2.05 -7.43 -0.69
C VAL A 55 -1.73 -7.84 -2.12
N CYS A 56 -0.44 -8.00 -2.45
CA CYS A 56 -0.02 -8.39 -3.79
C CYS A 56 0.20 -9.90 -3.86
N GLN A 57 -0.26 -10.53 -4.94
CA GLN A 57 0.05 -11.93 -5.20
C GLN A 57 1.49 -12.11 -5.69
N LYS A 58 2.09 -13.26 -5.37
CA LYS A 58 3.48 -13.57 -5.71
C LYS A 58 3.65 -13.89 -7.19
N ASN A 59 2.80 -14.76 -7.72
CA ASN A 59 2.82 -15.14 -9.14
C ASN A 59 1.58 -14.56 -9.87
N PRO A 60 1.74 -13.54 -10.72
CA PRO A 60 0.59 -12.91 -11.38
C PRO A 60 -0.06 -13.76 -12.49
N LEU A 61 0.50 -14.92 -12.82
CA LEU A 61 -0.01 -15.84 -13.84
C LEU A 61 -0.91 -16.93 -13.26
N GLU A 62 -0.88 -17.13 -11.94
CA GLU A 62 -1.64 -18.17 -11.24
C GLU A 62 -2.81 -17.54 -10.49
N ASP A 63 -3.82 -18.34 -10.20
CA ASP A 63 -4.90 -17.91 -9.33
C ASP A 63 -4.50 -18.08 -7.87
N VAL A 64 -4.88 -17.11 -7.03
CA VAL A 64 -4.63 -17.17 -5.60
C VAL A 64 -5.64 -18.11 -4.95
N THR A 65 -5.14 -19.12 -4.28
CA THR A 65 -5.94 -20.14 -3.58
C THR A 65 -5.67 -20.16 -2.08
N ASP A 66 -4.47 -19.70 -1.66
CA ASP A 66 -4.02 -19.76 -0.27
C ASP A 66 -3.19 -18.51 0.11
N ILE A 67 -2.87 -18.40 1.39
CA ILE A 67 -2.01 -17.36 1.97
C ILE A 67 -0.58 -17.41 1.39
N ASP A 68 -0.12 -18.59 1.02
CA ASP A 68 1.21 -18.78 0.45
C ASP A 68 1.36 -18.20 -0.96
N ASP A 69 0.25 -17.92 -1.66
CA ASP A 69 0.24 -17.33 -2.99
C ASP A 69 0.40 -15.79 -2.97
N VAL A 70 0.32 -15.17 -1.78
CA VAL A 70 0.42 -13.72 -1.62
C VAL A 70 1.60 -13.33 -0.75
N TYR A 71 2.03 -12.08 -0.86
CA TYR A 71 3.01 -11.53 0.08
C TYR A 71 2.36 -11.32 1.44
N THR A 72 3.12 -11.52 2.51
CA THR A 72 2.63 -11.37 3.88
C THR A 72 2.43 -9.93 4.31
N VAL A 73 3.12 -8.99 3.66
CA VAL A 73 2.98 -7.55 3.96
C VAL A 73 2.07 -6.91 2.94
N GLY A 74 1.02 -6.27 3.44
CA GLY A 74 0.07 -5.49 2.66
C GLY A 74 -0.17 -4.12 3.29
N VAL A 75 -1.20 -3.43 2.79
CA VAL A 75 -1.49 -2.05 3.18
C VAL A 75 -2.97 -1.87 3.47
N ILE A 76 -3.28 -1.25 4.61
CA ILE A 76 -4.63 -0.76 4.92
C ILE A 76 -4.85 0.52 4.11
N THR A 77 -5.91 0.56 3.34
CA THR A 77 -6.12 1.56 2.30
C THR A 77 -7.53 2.12 2.33
N LYS A 78 -7.67 3.43 2.18
CA LYS A 78 -8.97 4.05 1.88
C LYS A 78 -9.24 4.06 0.38
N ILE A 79 -10.48 3.75 0.01
CA ILE A 79 -10.92 3.81 -1.37
C ILE A 79 -11.70 5.11 -1.56
N LYS A 80 -11.17 6.00 -2.40
CA LYS A 80 -11.84 7.28 -2.68
C LYS A 80 -12.98 7.12 -3.66
N GLN A 81 -12.72 6.39 -4.74
CA GLN A 81 -13.68 6.26 -5.82
C GLN A 81 -13.38 5.02 -6.66
N VAL A 82 -14.43 4.40 -7.18
CA VAL A 82 -14.33 3.38 -8.24
C VAL A 82 -15.17 3.83 -9.42
N VAL A 83 -14.56 3.97 -10.60
CA VAL A 83 -15.21 4.41 -11.83
C VAL A 83 -15.03 3.38 -12.93
N LYS A 84 -16.01 3.29 -13.84
CA LYS A 84 -15.89 2.48 -15.05
C LYS A 84 -15.21 3.32 -16.14
N THR A 85 -14.15 2.80 -16.75
CA THR A 85 -13.45 3.44 -17.85
C THR A 85 -14.19 3.21 -19.18
N GLN A 86 -13.85 3.98 -20.21
CA GLN A 86 -14.39 3.80 -21.56
C GLN A 86 -14.03 2.43 -22.16
N SER A 87 -12.88 1.87 -21.76
CA SER A 87 -12.43 0.54 -22.18
C SER A 87 -13.17 -0.62 -21.47
N GLY A 88 -14.08 -0.31 -20.54
CA GLY A 88 -14.85 -1.31 -19.79
C GLY A 88 -14.16 -1.85 -18.54
N LEU A 89 -12.91 -1.46 -18.29
CA LEU A 89 -12.20 -1.71 -17.03
C LEU A 89 -12.77 -0.85 -15.90
N PHE A 90 -12.46 -1.25 -14.66
CA PHE A 90 -12.79 -0.46 -13.48
C PHE A 90 -11.52 0.15 -12.92
N ARG A 91 -11.59 1.44 -12.60
CA ARG A 91 -10.49 2.21 -12.03
C ARG A 91 -10.81 2.63 -10.62
N ALA A 92 -9.98 2.23 -9.67
CA ALA A 92 -10.08 2.66 -8.29
C ALA A 92 -9.00 3.70 -7.98
N ILE A 93 -9.39 4.80 -7.35
CA ILE A 93 -8.50 5.79 -6.76
C ILE A 93 -8.36 5.43 -5.28
N ILE A 94 -7.14 5.15 -4.87
CA ILE A 94 -6.83 4.63 -3.54
C ILE A 94 -5.84 5.52 -2.80
N GLU A 95 -5.99 5.57 -1.47
CA GLU A 95 -5.06 6.22 -0.55
C GLU A 95 -4.56 5.17 0.46
N PRO A 96 -3.42 4.53 0.19
CA PRO A 96 -2.78 3.62 1.12
C PRO A 96 -2.29 4.37 2.36
N GLU A 97 -2.66 3.89 3.56
CA GLU A 97 -2.36 4.59 4.80
C GLU A 97 -1.28 3.90 5.63
N ARG A 98 -1.44 2.62 5.91
CA ARG A 98 -0.63 1.92 6.92
C ARG A 98 -0.31 0.51 6.49
N ARG A 99 0.91 0.05 6.79
CA ARG A 99 1.32 -1.33 6.56
C ARG A 99 0.72 -2.25 7.62
N ALA A 100 0.36 -3.45 7.19
CA ALA A 100 -0.03 -4.52 8.10
C ALA A 100 0.46 -5.87 7.57
N VAL A 101 0.53 -6.85 8.46
CA VAL A 101 0.95 -8.22 8.15
C VAL A 101 -0.29 -9.08 8.04
N LEU A 102 -0.44 -9.78 6.93
CA LEU A 102 -1.47 -10.81 6.73
C LEU A 102 -1.14 -12.03 7.61
N THR A 103 -2.09 -12.48 8.39
CA THR A 103 -1.95 -13.69 9.23
C THR A 103 -2.84 -14.83 8.77
N GLY A 104 -3.82 -14.55 7.92
CA GLY A 104 -4.72 -15.53 7.35
C GLY A 104 -5.86 -14.86 6.60
N PHE A 105 -6.54 -15.62 5.77
CA PHE A 105 -7.82 -15.19 5.21
C PHE A 105 -8.96 -15.59 6.13
N GLY A 106 -9.99 -14.75 6.19
CA GLY A 106 -11.14 -14.97 7.08
C GLY A 106 -12.24 -15.80 6.48
N ASP A 107 -12.23 -16.01 5.15
CA ASP A 107 -13.20 -16.80 4.41
C ASP A 107 -12.55 -17.56 3.25
N GLU A 108 -13.26 -18.60 2.76
CA GLU A 108 -12.80 -19.45 1.64
C GLU A 108 -12.66 -18.71 0.30
N LYS A 109 -13.24 -17.51 0.17
CA LYS A 109 -13.20 -16.70 -1.05
C LYS A 109 -12.09 -15.65 -1.04
N LEU A 110 -11.24 -15.66 -0.04
CA LEU A 110 -10.13 -14.69 0.14
C LEU A 110 -10.58 -13.22 0.12
N GLN A 111 -11.85 -12.95 0.49
CA GLN A 111 -12.43 -11.61 0.46
C GLN A 111 -12.27 -10.85 1.78
N THR A 112 -11.89 -11.55 2.85
CA THR A 112 -11.56 -10.99 4.16
C THR A 112 -10.20 -11.45 4.60
N ALA A 113 -9.48 -10.58 5.31
CA ALA A 113 -8.15 -10.85 5.84
C ALA A 113 -8.08 -10.60 7.34
N ASN A 114 -7.43 -11.51 8.05
CA ASN A 114 -6.95 -11.30 9.41
C ASN A 114 -5.57 -10.69 9.34
N ILE A 115 -5.39 -9.51 9.92
CA ILE A 115 -4.15 -8.75 9.82
C ILE A 115 -3.66 -8.27 11.17
N LEU A 116 -2.34 -8.08 11.26
CA LEU A 116 -1.65 -7.45 12.38
C LEU A 116 -1.06 -6.12 11.93
N GLU A 117 -1.48 -5.03 12.56
CA GLU A 117 -0.83 -3.73 12.43
C GLU A 117 0.13 -3.55 13.58
N LYS A 118 1.42 -3.34 13.25
CA LYS A 118 2.45 -2.97 14.21
C LYS A 118 2.67 -1.48 14.16
N LEU A 119 2.36 -0.79 15.24
CA LEU A 119 2.69 0.62 15.43
C LEU A 119 4.02 0.66 16.22
N VAL A 120 5.09 1.01 15.52
CA VAL A 120 6.40 1.21 16.15
C VAL A 120 6.62 2.71 16.31
N ILE A 121 6.72 3.18 17.54
CA ILE A 121 7.13 4.54 17.84
C ILE A 121 8.60 4.49 18.19
N GLU A 122 9.45 4.88 17.27
CA GLU A 122 10.89 5.02 17.52
C GLU A 122 11.17 6.41 18.09
N THR A 123 11.71 6.44 19.29
CA THR A 123 12.21 7.67 19.90
C THR A 123 13.72 7.63 19.96
N GLY A 124 14.41 8.59 19.32
CA GLY A 124 15.85 8.83 19.55
C GLY A 124 16.82 8.44 18.42
N VAL A 125 16.38 8.25 17.18
CA VAL A 125 17.27 7.93 16.03
C VAL A 125 17.53 9.18 15.14
N GLU A 126 17.18 10.34 15.58
CA GLU A 126 17.10 11.54 14.75
C GLU A 126 18.38 11.89 13.98
N LEU A 127 19.57 11.86 14.62
CA LEU A 127 20.79 12.36 13.99
C LEU A 127 21.26 11.48 12.82
N ARG A 128 21.20 10.16 12.99
CA ARG A 128 21.59 9.20 11.95
C ARG A 128 20.59 9.18 10.79
N SER A 129 19.30 9.21 11.11
CA SER A 129 18.24 9.27 10.11
C SER A 129 18.31 10.52 9.26
N ARG A 130 18.55 11.67 9.88
CA ARG A 130 18.75 12.95 9.19
C ARG A 130 19.98 12.93 8.27
N ALA A 131 21.10 12.36 8.72
CA ALA A 131 22.29 12.23 7.90
C ALA A 131 22.03 11.34 6.68
N LEU A 132 21.39 10.19 6.86
CA LEU A 132 21.02 9.28 5.77
C LEU A 132 20.02 9.92 4.80
N LEU A 133 19.04 10.65 5.31
CA LEU A 133 18.07 11.34 4.46
C LEU A 133 18.74 12.39 3.56
N ARG A 134 19.70 13.16 4.11
CA ARG A 134 20.48 14.13 3.33
C ARG A 134 21.31 13.44 2.24
N GLU A 135 21.94 12.32 2.56
CA GLU A 135 22.73 11.55 1.61
C GLU A 135 21.83 10.98 0.50
N ILE A 136 20.67 10.41 0.84
CA ILE A 136 19.68 9.94 -0.13
C ILE A 136 19.22 11.09 -1.03
N LYS A 137 18.88 12.26 -0.47
CA LYS A 137 18.49 13.44 -1.25
C LYS A 137 19.60 13.85 -2.23
N SER A 138 20.86 13.83 -1.81
CA SER A 138 21.99 14.15 -2.67
C SER A 138 22.16 13.16 -3.83
N ILE A 139 22.07 11.85 -3.55
CA ILE A 139 22.19 10.79 -4.56
C ILE A 139 21.06 10.88 -5.58
N ILE A 140 19.83 11.10 -5.12
CA ILE A 140 18.67 11.25 -6.03
C ILE A 140 18.82 12.52 -6.88
N ALA A 141 19.33 13.63 -6.32
CA ALA A 141 19.60 14.86 -7.06
C ALA A 141 20.64 14.65 -8.17
N GLU A 142 21.65 13.84 -7.92
CA GLU A 142 22.65 13.48 -8.91
C GLU A 142 22.04 12.56 -9.99
N PHE A 143 21.31 11.54 -9.58
CA PHE A 143 20.62 10.61 -10.50
C PHE A 143 19.65 11.32 -11.45
N ALA A 144 18.92 12.32 -10.95
CA ALA A 144 17.98 13.09 -11.76
C ALA A 144 18.61 13.82 -12.94
N LYS A 145 19.90 14.16 -12.86
CA LYS A 145 20.62 14.78 -13.98
C LYS A 145 20.75 13.84 -15.19
N TYR A 146 20.76 12.53 -14.95
CA TYR A 146 20.91 11.51 -15.97
C TYR A 146 19.59 10.84 -16.38
N ALA A 147 18.49 11.14 -15.67
CA ALA A 147 17.17 10.56 -15.90
C ALA A 147 16.17 11.62 -16.40
N PRO A 148 16.08 11.88 -17.71
CA PRO A 148 15.28 12.96 -18.27
C PRO A 148 13.75 12.78 -18.07
N LYS A 149 13.31 11.61 -17.63
CA LYS A 149 11.90 11.31 -17.30
C LYS A 149 11.56 11.52 -15.81
N PHE A 150 12.49 12.03 -15.02
CA PHE A 150 12.26 12.32 -13.61
C PHE A 150 11.36 13.55 -13.51
N SER A 151 10.10 13.36 -13.08
CA SER A 151 9.15 14.47 -13.05
C SER A 151 9.46 15.49 -11.95
N LYS A 152 9.15 16.76 -12.23
CA LYS A 152 9.30 17.83 -11.22
C LYS A 152 8.39 17.59 -10.01
N GLU A 153 7.25 16.92 -10.21
CA GLU A 153 6.32 16.57 -9.14
C GLU A 153 6.92 15.56 -8.17
N PHE A 154 7.71 14.62 -8.66
CA PHE A 154 8.44 13.68 -7.80
C PHE A 154 9.42 14.42 -6.88
N TRP A 155 10.12 15.44 -7.40
CA TRP A 155 11.02 16.27 -6.63
C TRP A 155 10.31 17.04 -5.52
N LEU A 156 9.17 17.66 -5.83
CA LEU A 156 8.36 18.37 -4.85
C LEU A 156 7.89 17.44 -3.74
N LEU A 157 7.45 16.23 -4.11
CA LEU A 157 7.00 15.22 -3.13
C LEU A 157 8.15 14.74 -2.25
N PHE A 158 9.33 14.56 -2.84
CA PHE A 158 10.52 14.11 -2.12
C PHE A 158 11.12 15.19 -1.20
N ASP A 159 11.01 16.45 -1.59
CA ASP A 159 11.48 17.58 -0.79
C ASP A 159 10.56 17.87 0.41
N THR A 160 9.28 17.49 0.31
CA THR A 160 8.32 17.57 1.44
C THR A 160 8.52 16.52 2.52
N ILE A 161 9.38 15.52 2.29
CA ILE A 161 9.76 14.56 3.33
C ILE A 161 10.66 15.29 4.32
N HIS A 162 10.05 15.75 5.39
CA HIS A 162 10.74 16.32 6.54
C HIS A 162 10.98 15.24 7.60
N ASP A 163 11.98 15.48 8.43
CA ASP A 163 12.35 14.66 9.59
C ASP A 163 11.22 14.49 10.60
#